data_9b36827ef39f3c94ccddf444b410b34c
#
_entry.id   9b36827ef39f3c94ccddf444b410b34c
#
_cell.length_a   1.000
_cell.length_b   1.000
_cell.length_c   1.000
_cell.angle_alpha   90.00
_cell.angle_beta   90.00
_cell.angle_gamma   90.00
#
_symmetry.space_group_name_H-M   'P 1'
#
loop_
_entity.id
_entity.type
_entity.pdbx_description
1 polymer ?
#
loop_
_entity_poly.entity_id
_entity_poly.type
_entity_poly.pdbx_seq_one_letter_code
_entity_poly.pdbx_strand_id
1 'polypeptide(L)'
;EKDEQGEDYPDNGERAIFFARGVLETVKKLRWVPDIIHCQGWMSAVVPLYVKTAYHDEPSFADAKVVTSLFTQKLDKDLGENFKQCLEFRETTADLLKGYKDNFDFTELAKLAIDYSDGIVQSDSLVDPELLAYTKEKNIPPLGYSEKVAEACEDFYETLFPAE
;
A
#
# COMPACT_ATOMS: atom_id res chain seq x y z
N GLU A 1 -9.54 -6.77 12.28
CA GLU A 1 -9.56 -7.46 10.99
C GLU A 1 -10.68 -8.49 10.95
N LYS A 2 -10.72 -9.39 11.92
CA LYS A 2 -11.75 -10.42 12.04
C LYS A 2 -12.35 -10.40 13.45
N ASP A 3 -13.63 -10.80 13.53
CA ASP A 3 -14.32 -10.97 14.81
C ASP A 3 -13.93 -12.28 15.51
N GLU A 4 -14.58 -12.57 16.66
CA GLU A 4 -14.34 -13.79 17.44
C GLU A 4 -14.77 -15.07 16.68
N GLN A 5 -15.60 -14.94 15.65
CA GLN A 5 -16.06 -16.02 14.78
C GLN A 5 -15.14 -16.20 13.56
N GLY A 6 -14.16 -15.31 13.36
CA GLY A 6 -13.22 -15.35 12.25
C GLY A 6 -13.75 -14.68 10.98
N GLU A 7 -14.87 -13.93 11.06
CA GLU A 7 -15.45 -13.17 9.97
C GLU A 7 -14.81 -11.78 9.84
N ASP A 8 -14.61 -11.32 8.62
CA ASP A 8 -14.13 -9.97 8.37
C ASP A 8 -15.12 -8.92 8.89
N TYR A 9 -14.62 -7.90 9.60
CA TYR A 9 -15.46 -6.78 10.02
C TYR A 9 -16.00 -6.01 8.81
N PRO A 10 -17.29 -5.62 8.84
CA PRO A 10 -17.89 -4.89 7.71
C PRO A 10 -17.31 -3.48 7.49
N ASP A 11 -16.64 -2.92 8.50
CA ASP A 11 -16.01 -1.59 8.48
C ASP A 11 -14.47 -1.66 8.24
N ASN A 12 -13.97 -2.78 7.72
CA ASN A 12 -12.54 -2.94 7.45
C ASN A 12 -12.01 -1.89 6.45
N GLY A 13 -12.83 -1.44 5.51
CA GLY A 13 -12.48 -0.38 4.58
C GLY A 13 -12.19 0.95 5.29
N GLU A 14 -13.11 1.39 6.17
CA GLU A 14 -12.94 2.61 6.96
C GLU A 14 -11.76 2.50 7.92
N ARG A 15 -11.51 1.32 8.48
CA ARG A 15 -10.36 1.06 9.35
C ARG A 15 -9.04 1.23 8.60
N ALA A 16 -8.94 0.74 7.37
CA ALA A 16 -7.73 0.91 6.54
C ALA A 16 -7.49 2.39 6.21
N ILE A 17 -8.53 3.14 5.86
CA ILE A 17 -8.45 4.58 5.61
C ILE A 17 -8.05 5.34 6.88
N PHE A 18 -8.69 5.03 8.00
CA PHE A 18 -8.37 5.65 9.31
C PHE A 18 -6.92 5.36 9.72
N PHE A 19 -6.47 4.11 9.56
CA PHE A 19 -5.09 3.72 9.85
C PHE A 19 -4.11 4.52 9.00
N ALA A 20 -4.31 4.55 7.68
CA ALA A 20 -3.42 5.25 6.76
C ALA A 20 -3.29 6.75 7.12
N ARG A 21 -4.41 7.43 7.33
CA ARG A 21 -4.42 8.85 7.72
C ARG A 21 -3.79 9.07 9.10
N GLY A 22 -4.10 8.20 10.05
CA GLY A 22 -3.58 8.28 11.42
C GLY A 22 -2.06 8.16 11.48
N VAL A 23 -1.49 7.20 10.73
CA VAL A 23 -0.04 7.02 10.64
C VAL A 23 0.63 8.23 10.01
N LEU A 24 0.13 8.71 8.86
CA LEU A 24 0.71 9.84 8.13
C LEU A 24 0.63 11.15 8.94
N GLU A 25 -0.51 11.43 9.58
CA GLU A 25 -0.63 12.58 10.47
C GLU A 25 0.28 12.49 11.71
N THR A 26 0.53 11.28 12.21
CA THR A 26 1.45 11.06 13.34
C THR A 26 2.88 11.35 12.92
N VAL A 27 3.35 10.80 11.80
CA VAL A 27 4.70 11.06 11.26
C VAL A 27 4.91 12.55 11.03
N LYS A 28 3.94 13.23 10.40
CA LYS A 28 3.94 14.67 10.18
C LYS A 28 4.04 15.46 11.49
N LYS A 29 3.23 15.14 12.50
CA LYS A 29 3.27 15.82 13.81
C LYS A 29 4.58 15.62 14.55
N LEU A 30 5.19 14.47 14.41
CA LEU A 30 6.51 14.18 14.97
C LEU A 30 7.64 14.87 14.19
N ARG A 31 7.34 15.51 13.05
CA ARG A 31 8.32 16.10 12.14
C ARG A 31 9.40 15.09 11.72
N TRP A 32 9.01 13.83 11.63
CA TRP A 32 9.88 12.79 11.14
C TRP A 32 9.88 12.80 9.61
N VAL A 33 11.05 12.69 9.01
CA VAL A 33 11.24 12.63 7.56
C VAL A 33 11.80 11.24 7.24
N PRO A 34 10.96 10.26 6.94
CA PRO A 34 11.42 8.92 6.58
C PRO A 34 11.97 8.89 5.15
N ASP A 35 13.06 8.16 4.93
CA ASP A 35 13.56 7.86 3.59
C ASP A 35 12.72 6.77 2.92
N ILE A 36 12.30 5.77 3.71
CA ILE A 36 11.47 4.65 3.28
C ILE A 36 10.20 4.55 4.12
N ILE A 37 9.07 4.36 3.44
CA ILE A 37 7.79 3.98 4.03
C ILE A 37 7.47 2.58 3.53
N HIS A 38 7.66 1.57 4.39
CA HIS A 38 7.40 0.18 4.03
C HIS A 38 6.03 -0.28 4.55
N CYS A 39 5.10 -0.50 3.65
CA CYS A 39 3.73 -0.92 3.91
C CYS A 39 3.62 -2.44 3.90
N GLN A 40 3.15 -3.03 5.00
CA GLN A 40 2.99 -4.47 5.17
C GLN A 40 1.57 -4.82 5.59
N GLY A 41 0.99 -5.78 4.90
CA GLY A 41 -0.38 -6.23 5.14
C GLY A 41 -1.44 -5.29 4.56
N TRP A 42 -2.63 -5.82 4.35
CA TRP A 42 -3.73 -5.14 3.67
C TRP A 42 -4.18 -3.84 4.36
N MET A 43 -4.07 -3.76 5.70
CA MET A 43 -4.47 -2.57 6.46
C MET A 43 -3.66 -1.32 6.06
N SER A 44 -2.42 -1.51 5.63
CA SER A 44 -1.54 -0.42 5.19
C SER A 44 -1.63 -0.11 3.68
N ALA A 45 -2.43 -0.86 2.92
CA ALA A 45 -2.46 -0.77 1.46
C ALA A 45 -2.99 0.57 0.90
N VAL A 46 -3.66 1.39 1.73
CA VAL A 46 -4.10 2.75 1.37
C VAL A 46 -2.98 3.79 1.55
N VAL A 47 -1.95 3.49 2.36
CA VAL A 47 -0.86 4.44 2.64
C VAL A 47 -0.12 4.89 1.37
N PRO A 48 0.27 4.00 0.43
CA PRO A 48 0.93 4.42 -0.81
C PRO A 48 0.16 5.47 -1.59
N LEU A 49 -1.14 5.26 -1.78
CA LEU A 49 -2.02 6.22 -2.45
C LEU A 49 -1.94 7.60 -1.79
N TYR A 50 -2.11 7.67 -0.48
CA TYR A 50 -2.14 8.95 0.23
C TYR A 50 -0.78 9.64 0.25
N VAL A 51 0.32 8.92 0.40
CA VAL A 51 1.67 9.52 0.32
C VAL A 51 1.88 10.19 -1.03
N LYS A 52 1.48 9.54 -2.12
CA LYS A 52 1.71 10.03 -3.48
C LYS A 52 0.66 11.03 -3.98
N THR A 53 -0.44 11.21 -3.24
CA THR A 53 -1.53 12.14 -3.61
C THR A 53 -1.81 13.15 -2.50
N ALA A 54 -2.64 12.80 -1.51
CA ALA A 54 -3.12 13.69 -0.46
C ALA A 54 -2.02 14.32 0.43
N TYR A 55 -0.82 13.75 0.46
CA TYR A 55 0.33 14.21 1.23
C TYR A 55 1.57 14.47 0.35
N HIS A 56 1.40 14.57 -0.96
CA HIS A 56 2.52 14.71 -1.90
C HIS A 56 3.34 15.99 -1.69
N ASP A 57 2.74 17.05 -1.16
CA ASP A 57 3.34 18.35 -0.88
C ASP A 57 3.84 18.50 0.57
N GLU A 58 3.65 17.47 1.40
CA GLU A 58 4.10 17.51 2.79
C GLU A 58 5.62 17.26 2.87
N PRO A 59 6.39 18.18 3.47
CA PRO A 59 7.85 18.06 3.55
C PRO A 59 8.34 16.75 4.16
N SER A 60 7.56 16.14 5.06
CA SER A 60 7.90 14.85 5.67
C SER A 60 7.93 13.69 4.67
N PHE A 61 7.23 13.80 3.53
CA PHE A 61 7.06 12.70 2.59
C PHE A 61 7.56 12.98 1.18
N ALA A 62 8.00 14.22 0.90
CA ALA A 62 8.36 14.67 -0.44
C ALA A 62 9.38 13.77 -1.15
N ASP A 63 10.39 13.31 -0.41
CA ASP A 63 11.46 12.47 -0.94
C ASP A 63 11.34 10.98 -0.55
N ALA A 64 10.32 10.63 0.24
CA ALA A 64 10.13 9.27 0.73
C ALA A 64 9.82 8.29 -0.40
N LYS A 65 10.51 7.14 -0.40
CA LYS A 65 10.17 6.00 -1.24
C LYS A 65 9.16 5.11 -0.53
N VAL A 66 8.14 4.69 -1.26
CA VAL A 66 7.10 3.80 -0.74
C VAL A 66 7.32 2.40 -1.25
N VAL A 67 7.43 1.45 -0.33
CA VAL A 67 7.59 0.03 -0.63
C VAL A 67 6.37 -0.73 -0.10
N THR A 68 5.80 -1.61 -0.89
CA THR A 68 4.69 -2.46 -0.46
C THR A 68 5.10 -3.92 -0.49
N SER A 69 4.89 -4.61 0.63
CA SER A 69 5.02 -6.07 0.73
C SER A 69 3.73 -6.76 0.34
N LEU A 70 3.85 -7.70 -0.58
CA LEU A 70 2.77 -8.61 -0.98
C LEU A 70 2.86 -9.91 -0.17
N PHE A 71 1.74 -10.29 0.43
CA PHE A 71 1.57 -11.52 1.23
C PHE A 71 0.50 -12.42 0.63
N THR A 72 0.47 -13.65 1.08
CA THR A 72 -0.59 -14.62 0.72
C THR A 72 -1.90 -14.32 1.44
N GLN A 73 -1.86 -13.63 2.59
CA GLN A 73 -3.05 -13.27 3.36
C GLN A 73 -4.02 -12.42 2.54
N LYS A 74 -5.28 -12.84 2.50
CA LYS A 74 -6.37 -12.17 1.77
C LYS A 74 -7.51 -11.79 2.74
N LEU A 75 -8.31 -10.82 2.33
CA LEU A 75 -9.63 -10.57 2.89
C LEU A 75 -10.62 -11.56 2.27
N ASP A 76 -11.55 -12.05 3.07
CA ASP A 76 -12.60 -12.97 2.61
C ASP A 76 -13.79 -12.19 2.02
N LYS A 77 -13.98 -10.94 2.46
CA LYS A 77 -15.01 -10.02 1.98
C LYS A 77 -14.38 -8.81 1.30
N ASP A 78 -15.16 -8.17 0.43
CA ASP A 78 -14.80 -6.87 -0.10
C ASP A 78 -14.89 -5.76 0.96
N LEU A 79 -14.38 -4.57 0.62
CA LEU A 79 -14.29 -3.43 1.53
C LEU A 79 -15.56 -2.56 1.54
N GLY A 80 -16.64 -3.04 0.92
CA GLY A 80 -17.94 -2.37 0.87
C GLY A 80 -18.12 -1.44 -0.34
N GLU A 81 -19.38 -1.22 -0.72
CA GLU A 81 -19.77 -0.49 -1.93
C GLU A 81 -19.29 0.97 -1.96
N ASN A 82 -19.11 1.59 -0.81
CA ASN A 82 -18.70 2.99 -0.71
C ASN A 82 -17.20 3.18 -0.48
N PHE A 83 -16.41 2.10 -0.41
CA PHE A 83 -14.99 2.20 -0.07
C PHE A 83 -14.24 3.12 -1.04
N LYS A 84 -14.48 2.98 -2.33
CA LYS A 84 -13.86 3.80 -3.38
C LYS A 84 -14.12 5.31 -3.16
N GLN A 85 -15.35 5.68 -2.83
CA GLN A 85 -15.70 7.06 -2.50
C GLN A 85 -15.07 7.52 -1.19
N CYS A 86 -14.97 6.65 -0.19
CA CYS A 86 -14.33 6.96 1.08
C CYS A 86 -12.82 7.20 0.98
N LEU A 87 -12.17 6.71 -0.10
CA LEU A 87 -10.76 7.01 -0.38
C LEU A 87 -10.52 8.47 -0.75
N GLU A 88 -11.55 9.19 -1.23
CA GLU A 88 -11.40 10.60 -1.63
C GLU A 88 -11.03 11.47 -0.43
N PHE A 89 -9.89 12.13 -0.55
CA PHE A 89 -9.35 12.99 0.49
C PHE A 89 -8.30 13.93 -0.09
N ARG A 90 -8.45 15.24 0.08
CA ARG A 90 -7.56 16.25 -0.50
C ARG A 90 -7.37 16.01 -2.02
N GLU A 91 -6.13 15.85 -2.48
CA GLU A 91 -5.78 15.61 -3.88
C GLU A 91 -6.08 14.17 -4.35
N THR A 92 -6.46 13.27 -3.45
CA THR A 92 -7.01 11.97 -3.83
C THR A 92 -8.45 12.14 -4.32
N THR A 93 -8.63 12.29 -5.61
CA THR A 93 -9.92 12.59 -6.24
C THR A 93 -10.54 11.36 -6.91
N ALA A 94 -11.86 11.42 -7.18
CA ALA A 94 -12.57 10.38 -7.93
C ALA A 94 -11.92 10.09 -9.29
N ASP A 95 -11.31 11.09 -9.93
CA ASP A 95 -10.65 10.93 -11.23
C ASP A 95 -9.46 9.98 -11.19
N LEU A 96 -8.67 10.02 -10.12
CA LEU A 96 -7.56 9.09 -9.90
C LEU A 96 -8.04 7.65 -9.69
N LEU A 97 -9.25 7.48 -9.20
CA LEU A 97 -9.82 6.19 -8.86
C LEU A 97 -10.66 5.55 -9.99
N LYS A 98 -10.87 6.25 -11.11
CA LYS A 98 -11.74 5.78 -12.21
C LYS A 98 -11.31 4.44 -12.82
N GLY A 99 -10.01 4.14 -12.81
CA GLY A 99 -9.46 2.90 -13.36
C GLY A 99 -9.73 1.65 -12.53
N TYR A 100 -10.14 1.82 -11.28
CA TYR A 100 -10.40 0.71 -10.35
C TYR A 100 -11.88 0.32 -10.35
N LYS A 101 -12.16 -0.94 -9.99
CA LYS A 101 -13.54 -1.42 -9.82
C LYS A 101 -14.27 -0.65 -8.73
N ASP A 102 -15.59 -0.56 -8.84
CA ASP A 102 -16.39 0.08 -7.79
C ASP A 102 -16.44 -0.76 -6.52
N ASN A 103 -16.43 -2.09 -6.67
CA ASN A 103 -16.33 -3.03 -5.57
C ASN A 103 -14.86 -3.41 -5.34
N PHE A 104 -14.27 -2.93 -4.26
CA PHE A 104 -12.89 -3.22 -3.89
C PHE A 104 -12.78 -4.55 -3.15
N ASP A 105 -12.31 -5.57 -3.83
CA ASP A 105 -11.81 -6.79 -3.21
C ASP A 105 -10.32 -6.66 -2.81
N PHE A 106 -9.76 -7.70 -2.22
CA PHE A 106 -8.34 -7.71 -1.85
C PHE A 106 -7.41 -7.49 -3.06
N THR A 107 -7.73 -8.06 -4.20
CA THR A 107 -6.90 -7.94 -5.41
C THR A 107 -6.88 -6.50 -5.92
N GLU A 108 -8.03 -5.83 -5.93
CA GLU A 108 -8.13 -4.44 -6.34
C GLU A 108 -7.40 -3.51 -5.37
N LEU A 109 -7.51 -3.76 -4.06
CA LEU A 109 -6.77 -3.03 -3.02
C LEU A 109 -5.25 -3.22 -3.18
N ALA A 110 -4.80 -4.43 -3.47
CA ALA A 110 -3.38 -4.70 -3.71
C ALA A 110 -2.87 -4.00 -4.98
N LYS A 111 -3.65 -3.98 -6.07
CA LYS A 111 -3.33 -3.23 -7.29
C LYS A 111 -3.22 -1.73 -7.02
N LEU A 112 -4.14 -1.17 -6.22
CA LEU A 112 -4.05 0.23 -5.78
C LEU A 112 -2.72 0.50 -5.06
N ALA A 113 -2.34 -0.35 -4.11
CA ALA A 113 -1.08 -0.20 -3.40
C ALA A 113 0.14 -0.30 -4.32
N ILE A 114 0.12 -1.23 -5.29
CA ILE A 114 1.18 -1.40 -6.29
C ILE A 114 1.33 -0.13 -7.12
N ASP A 115 0.24 0.42 -7.65
CA ASP A 115 0.26 1.59 -8.55
C ASP A 115 0.90 2.84 -7.92
N TYR A 116 0.85 2.95 -6.60
CA TYR A 116 1.40 4.09 -5.86
C TYR A 116 2.67 3.76 -5.07
N SER A 117 3.32 2.63 -5.36
CA SER A 117 4.58 2.23 -4.74
C SER A 117 5.78 2.46 -5.65
N ASP A 118 6.93 2.77 -5.05
CA ASP A 118 8.22 2.86 -5.74
C ASP A 118 8.93 1.51 -5.84
N GLY A 119 8.53 0.54 -5.01
CA GLY A 119 9.07 -0.81 -5.02
C GLY A 119 8.11 -1.82 -4.39
N ILE A 120 8.19 -3.07 -4.84
CA ILE A 120 7.34 -4.17 -4.36
C ILE A 120 8.21 -5.30 -3.82
N VAL A 121 7.86 -5.81 -2.64
CA VAL A 121 8.51 -6.97 -2.02
C VAL A 121 7.57 -8.16 -2.05
N GLN A 122 8.03 -9.26 -2.62
CA GLN A 122 7.36 -10.55 -2.50
C GLN A 122 7.74 -11.19 -1.16
N SER A 123 6.90 -11.05 -0.14
CA SER A 123 7.19 -11.51 1.22
C SER A 123 6.80 -12.95 1.49
N ASP A 124 6.13 -13.60 0.54
CA ASP A 124 5.68 -14.99 0.63
C ASP A 124 5.89 -15.69 -0.72
N SER A 125 6.30 -16.95 -0.71
CA SER A 125 6.48 -17.76 -1.92
C SER A 125 5.16 -18.02 -2.67
N LEU A 126 4.02 -17.91 -1.99
CA LEU A 126 2.68 -18.18 -2.50
C LEU A 126 1.88 -16.91 -2.83
N VAL A 127 2.52 -15.76 -2.96
CA VAL A 127 1.87 -14.53 -3.43
C VAL A 127 1.18 -14.79 -4.77
N ASP A 128 -0.01 -14.23 -4.93
CA ASP A 128 -0.83 -14.39 -6.12
C ASP A 128 -0.06 -14.01 -7.40
N PRO A 129 0.09 -14.95 -8.37
CA PRO A 129 0.80 -14.69 -9.61
C PRO A 129 0.22 -13.51 -10.42
N GLU A 130 -1.08 -13.21 -10.29
CA GLU A 130 -1.72 -12.06 -10.93
C GLU A 130 -1.10 -10.75 -10.43
N LEU A 131 -0.86 -10.60 -9.12
CA LEU A 131 -0.25 -9.41 -8.55
C LEU A 131 1.21 -9.25 -8.96
N LEU A 132 1.95 -10.36 -9.06
CA LEU A 132 3.33 -10.34 -9.55
C LEU A 132 3.40 -9.97 -11.03
N ALA A 133 2.48 -10.45 -11.86
CA ALA A 133 2.37 -10.08 -13.27
C ALA A 133 2.00 -8.59 -13.40
N TYR A 134 1.06 -8.10 -12.60
CA TYR A 134 0.66 -6.69 -12.58
C TYR A 134 1.83 -5.76 -12.20
N THR A 135 2.63 -6.12 -11.19
CA THR A 135 3.84 -5.39 -10.81
C THR A 135 4.82 -5.25 -11.99
N LYS A 136 5.01 -6.32 -12.75
CA LYS A 136 5.88 -6.29 -13.95
C LYS A 136 5.31 -5.42 -15.05
N GLU A 137 4.00 -5.48 -15.29
CA GLU A 137 3.31 -4.65 -16.28
C GLU A 137 3.48 -3.16 -15.97
N LYS A 138 3.43 -2.80 -14.69
CA LYS A 138 3.63 -1.41 -14.22
C LYS A 138 5.10 -0.98 -14.19
N ASN A 139 6.04 -1.87 -14.49
CA ASN A 139 7.48 -1.62 -14.45
C ASN A 139 7.98 -1.12 -13.09
N ILE A 140 7.36 -1.56 -11.99
CA ILE A 140 7.79 -1.22 -10.64
C ILE A 140 8.89 -2.21 -10.21
N PRO A 141 10.02 -1.74 -9.65
CA PRO A 141 11.10 -2.60 -9.19
C PRO A 141 10.59 -3.65 -8.20
N PRO A 142 10.76 -4.96 -8.46
CA PRO A 142 10.38 -6.02 -7.54
C PRO A 142 11.59 -6.58 -6.79
N LEU A 143 11.42 -6.86 -5.50
CA LEU A 143 12.25 -7.79 -4.75
C LEU A 143 11.54 -9.15 -4.71
N GLY A 144 12.13 -10.18 -5.30
CA GLY A 144 11.62 -11.55 -5.26
C GLY A 144 11.66 -12.16 -3.85
N TYR A 145 10.91 -13.23 -3.65
CA TYR A 145 10.89 -13.96 -2.37
C TYR A 145 12.29 -14.40 -1.94
N SER A 146 12.59 -14.20 -0.66
CA SER A 146 13.82 -14.66 0.00
C SER A 146 13.49 -15.11 1.43
N GLU A 147 14.11 -16.21 1.86
CA GLU A 147 14.05 -16.64 3.27
C GLU A 147 14.71 -15.64 4.23
N LYS A 148 15.61 -14.80 3.70
CA LYS A 148 16.30 -13.71 4.40
C LYS A 148 15.75 -12.34 3.99
N VAL A 149 14.44 -12.20 4.04
CA VAL A 149 13.75 -11.02 3.53
C VAL A 149 14.24 -9.70 4.14
N ALA A 150 14.62 -9.70 5.42
CA ALA A 150 15.09 -8.49 6.09
C ALA A 150 16.41 -7.97 5.48
N GLU A 151 17.41 -8.86 5.34
CA GLU A 151 18.70 -8.53 4.70
C GLU A 151 18.50 -8.09 3.23
N ALA A 152 17.65 -8.83 2.50
CA ALA A 152 17.36 -8.50 1.10
C ALA A 152 16.63 -7.15 0.93
N CYS A 153 15.82 -6.75 1.90
CA CYS A 153 15.15 -5.45 1.88
C CYS A 153 16.13 -4.29 2.06
N GLU A 154 17.14 -4.42 2.90
CA GLU A 154 18.15 -3.37 3.09
C GLU A 154 18.82 -3.03 1.76
N ASP A 155 19.36 -4.03 1.08
CA ASP A 155 19.99 -3.86 -0.24
C ASP A 155 18.97 -3.31 -1.28
N PHE A 156 17.74 -3.78 -1.23
CA PHE A 156 16.70 -3.35 -2.16
C PHE A 156 16.32 -1.87 -1.98
N TYR A 157 16.25 -1.37 -0.75
CA TYR A 157 15.93 0.03 -0.50
C TYR A 157 16.95 0.96 -1.13
N GLU A 158 18.24 0.62 -1.06
CA GLU A 158 19.31 1.42 -1.68
C GLU A 158 19.13 1.54 -3.21
N THR A 159 18.58 0.50 -3.86
CA THR A 159 18.34 0.54 -5.31
C THR A 159 17.23 1.50 -5.73
N LEU A 160 16.39 1.97 -4.80
CA LEU A 160 15.29 2.91 -5.07
C LEU A 160 15.73 4.37 -5.10
N PHE A 161 16.97 4.64 -4.68
CA PHE A 161 17.57 5.97 -4.75
C PHE A 161 18.53 6.06 -5.92
N PRO A 162 18.71 7.25 -6.53
CA PRO A 162 19.71 7.44 -7.57
C PRO A 162 21.12 7.16 -6.99
N ALA A 163 21.97 6.51 -7.77
CA ALA A 163 23.37 6.36 -7.40
C ALA A 163 24.02 7.75 -7.27
N GLU A 164 24.79 7.96 -6.18
CA GLU A 164 25.56 9.19 -5.98
C GLU A 164 26.66 9.35 -7.06
#